data_a78b1a98a6f1111f464b5070f660236d
#
_entry.id   a78b1a98a6f1111f464b5070f660236d
#
_cell.length_a   1.000
_cell.length_b   1.000
_cell.length_c   1.000
_cell.angle_alpha   90.00
_cell.angle_beta   90.00
_cell.angle_gamma   90.00
#
_symmetry.space_group_name_H-M   'P 1'
#
loop_
_entity.id
_entity.type
_entity.pdbx_description
1 polymer ?
#
loop_
_entity_poly.entity_id
_entity_poly.type
_entity_poly.pdbx_seq_one_letter_code
_entity_poly.pdbx_strand_id
1 'polypeptide(L)'
;MFSVYTNDRIADAETDAISDPEKAAFVQRYEHLLEPIADVAYGLAVMIAIAGGPLALFLTFFPGVFWIFYASGWLDAFDGSLSRLKAVLVLNTTVVALAWAIVLTFLPVAFAGASLSPVVLFVFAYFFLRVFTFVELSNIPDTEGDRQIGVSTIPTVFGIRGTRHALYLLNGLTGAIVLGALQSGLTPLPVAGVLLLGTGYSLGVAALVGRWANISVLIQAAEGEYVLTYLALLATMLVV
;
A
#
# COMPACT_ATOMS: atom_id res chain seq x y z
N MET A 1 -8.41 -4.90 3.42
CA MET A 1 -7.91 -4.27 2.18
C MET A 1 -8.99 -4.22 1.10
N PHE A 2 -9.52 -5.35 0.64
CA PHE A 2 -10.51 -5.39 -0.43
C PHE A 2 -11.64 -4.34 -0.28
N SER A 3 -12.34 -4.34 0.85
CA SER A 3 -13.47 -3.40 1.10
C SER A 3 -13.09 -1.92 1.01
N VAL A 4 -11.94 -1.55 1.59
CA VAL A 4 -11.49 -0.15 1.56
C VAL A 4 -11.17 0.28 0.13
N TYR A 5 -10.42 -0.55 -0.62
CA TYR A 5 -10.12 -0.26 -2.02
C TYR A 5 -11.35 -0.25 -2.92
N THR A 6 -12.30 -1.16 -2.70
CA THR A 6 -13.53 -1.20 -3.51
C THR A 6 -14.37 0.05 -3.28
N ASN A 7 -14.58 0.46 -2.01
CA ASN A 7 -15.33 1.67 -1.71
C ASN A 7 -14.62 2.94 -2.19
N ASP A 8 -13.28 2.97 -2.11
CA ASP A 8 -12.46 4.05 -2.65
C ASP A 8 -12.67 4.19 -4.18
N ARG A 9 -12.62 3.09 -4.91
CA ARG A 9 -12.85 3.08 -6.37
C ARG A 9 -14.30 3.43 -6.77
N ILE A 10 -15.28 3.10 -5.94
CA ILE A 10 -16.67 3.51 -6.17
C ILE A 10 -16.79 5.02 -5.93
N ALA A 11 -16.20 5.54 -4.85
CA ALA A 11 -16.25 6.95 -4.52
C ALA A 11 -15.53 7.84 -5.55
N ASP A 12 -14.40 7.35 -6.09
CA ASP A 12 -13.56 8.11 -7.02
C ASP A 12 -13.84 7.79 -8.51
N ALA A 13 -14.89 7.02 -8.84
CA ALA A 13 -15.16 6.55 -10.19
C ALA A 13 -15.27 7.67 -11.26
N GLU A 14 -15.78 8.86 -10.90
CA GLU A 14 -15.84 10.01 -11.79
C GLU A 14 -14.46 10.61 -12.07
N THR A 15 -13.62 10.70 -11.06
CA THR A 15 -12.23 11.20 -11.18
C THR A 15 -11.34 10.19 -11.89
N ASP A 16 -11.49 8.90 -11.55
CA ASP A 16 -10.77 7.80 -12.21
C ASP A 16 -11.08 7.72 -13.71
N ALA A 17 -12.28 8.14 -14.16
CA ALA A 17 -12.65 8.18 -15.56
C ALA A 17 -11.76 9.09 -16.42
N ILE A 18 -11.06 10.05 -15.82
CA ILE A 18 -10.10 10.93 -16.51
C ILE A 18 -8.86 10.14 -16.93
N SER A 19 -8.40 9.26 -16.04
CA SER A 19 -7.14 8.51 -16.21
C SER A 19 -7.35 7.12 -16.80
N ASP A 20 -8.45 6.44 -16.42
CA ASP A 20 -8.80 5.08 -16.88
C ASP A 20 -10.31 4.93 -17.04
N PRO A 21 -10.86 5.39 -18.19
CA PRO A 21 -12.31 5.37 -18.44
C PRO A 21 -12.90 3.95 -18.52
N GLU A 22 -12.13 2.95 -18.95
CA GLU A 22 -12.61 1.56 -19.03
C GLU A 22 -12.80 0.96 -17.63
N LYS A 23 -11.85 1.19 -16.74
CA LYS A 23 -11.92 0.75 -15.34
C LYS A 23 -13.04 1.47 -14.58
N ALA A 24 -13.16 2.78 -14.76
CA ALA A 24 -14.24 3.56 -14.15
C ALA A 24 -15.63 3.06 -14.62
N ALA A 25 -15.81 2.82 -15.92
CA ALA A 25 -17.05 2.26 -16.48
C ALA A 25 -17.36 0.85 -15.92
N PHE A 26 -16.33 0.02 -15.70
CA PHE A 26 -16.49 -1.28 -15.07
C PHE A 26 -16.99 -1.12 -13.62
N VAL A 27 -16.35 -0.26 -12.83
CA VAL A 27 -16.74 0.00 -11.43
C VAL A 27 -18.19 0.49 -11.35
N GLN A 28 -18.55 1.52 -12.13
CA GLN A 28 -19.91 2.05 -12.20
C GLN A 28 -20.95 1.00 -12.61
N ARG A 29 -20.62 0.17 -13.60
CA ARG A 29 -21.53 -0.90 -14.06
C ARG A 29 -21.82 -1.95 -13.00
N TYR A 30 -20.82 -2.30 -12.19
CA TYR A 30 -20.90 -3.38 -11.20
C TYR A 30 -20.97 -2.88 -9.76
N GLU A 31 -21.15 -1.58 -9.52
CA GLU A 31 -21.25 -0.96 -8.20
C GLU A 31 -22.23 -1.69 -7.28
N HIS A 32 -23.46 -1.98 -7.80
CA HIS A 32 -24.52 -2.68 -7.07
C HIS A 32 -24.14 -4.10 -6.60
N LEU A 33 -23.08 -4.70 -7.14
CA LEU A 33 -22.51 -5.98 -6.70
C LEU A 33 -21.25 -5.78 -5.85
N LEU A 34 -20.41 -4.82 -6.22
CA LEU A 34 -19.12 -4.57 -5.57
C LEU A 34 -19.31 -4.04 -4.15
N GLU A 35 -20.24 -3.09 -3.96
CA GLU A 35 -20.53 -2.49 -2.67
C GLU A 35 -20.97 -3.53 -1.61
N PRO A 36 -22.03 -4.33 -1.81
CA PRO A 36 -22.44 -5.32 -0.81
C PRO A 36 -21.41 -6.44 -0.58
N ILE A 37 -20.62 -6.80 -1.60
CA ILE A 37 -19.52 -7.76 -1.41
C ILE A 37 -18.41 -7.15 -0.54
N ALA A 38 -18.09 -5.88 -0.74
CA ALA A 38 -17.13 -5.17 0.08
C ALA A 38 -17.59 -5.06 1.54
N ASP A 39 -18.88 -4.76 1.76
CA ASP A 39 -19.47 -4.64 3.09
C ASP A 39 -19.49 -5.97 3.83
N VAL A 40 -19.89 -7.06 3.16
CA VAL A 40 -19.84 -8.41 3.73
C VAL A 40 -18.42 -8.81 4.07
N ALA A 41 -17.45 -8.54 3.18
CA ALA A 41 -16.05 -8.85 3.44
C ALA A 41 -15.48 -8.05 4.63
N TYR A 42 -15.90 -6.79 4.81
CA TYR A 42 -15.54 -6.00 5.97
C TYR A 42 -16.19 -6.51 7.25
N GLY A 43 -17.46 -6.85 7.21
CA GLY A 43 -18.17 -7.46 8.34
C GLY A 43 -17.53 -8.77 8.80
N LEU A 44 -17.12 -9.63 7.87
CA LEU A 44 -16.37 -10.85 8.18
C LEU A 44 -15.01 -10.55 8.82
N ALA A 45 -14.26 -9.56 8.32
CA ALA A 45 -13.00 -9.14 8.92
C ALA A 45 -13.19 -8.65 10.37
N VAL A 46 -14.23 -7.86 10.63
CA VAL A 46 -14.59 -7.39 11.98
C VAL A 46 -14.95 -8.57 12.90
N MET A 47 -15.76 -9.53 12.43
CA MET A 47 -16.08 -10.73 13.22
C MET A 47 -14.84 -11.53 13.59
N ILE A 48 -13.91 -11.72 12.66
CA ILE A 48 -12.62 -12.38 12.93
C ILE A 48 -11.80 -11.56 13.95
N ALA A 49 -11.79 -10.23 13.82
CA ALA A 49 -11.03 -9.35 14.70
C ALA A 49 -11.50 -9.39 16.15
N ILE A 50 -12.78 -9.69 16.41
CA ILE A 50 -13.32 -9.90 17.78
C ILE A 50 -12.54 -11.01 18.49
N ALA A 51 -12.20 -12.09 17.80
CA ALA A 51 -11.42 -13.19 18.35
C ALA A 51 -9.97 -12.79 18.70
N GLY A 52 -9.43 -11.78 18.01
CA GLY A 52 -8.10 -11.22 18.29
C GLY A 52 -8.06 -10.18 19.42
N GLY A 53 -9.23 -9.84 19.99
CA GLY A 53 -9.34 -8.89 21.11
C GLY A 53 -9.39 -7.41 20.70
N PRO A 54 -9.43 -6.49 21.70
CA PRO A 54 -9.71 -5.07 21.46
C PRO A 54 -8.70 -4.39 20.52
N LEU A 55 -7.42 -4.75 20.59
CA LEU A 55 -6.39 -4.18 19.73
C LEU A 55 -6.57 -4.63 18.28
N ALA A 56 -6.84 -5.92 18.04
CA ALA A 56 -7.11 -6.43 16.71
C ALA A 56 -8.35 -5.78 16.10
N LEU A 57 -9.39 -5.59 16.91
CA LEU A 57 -10.62 -4.90 16.50
C LEU A 57 -10.34 -3.44 16.12
N PHE A 58 -9.60 -2.71 16.96
CA PHE A 58 -9.19 -1.33 16.66
C PHE A 58 -8.39 -1.25 15.35
N LEU A 59 -7.39 -2.12 15.16
CA LEU A 59 -6.56 -2.16 13.96
C LEU A 59 -7.37 -2.55 12.71
N THR A 60 -8.43 -3.33 12.84
CA THR A 60 -9.31 -3.68 11.72
C THR A 60 -10.19 -2.51 11.30
N PHE A 61 -10.68 -1.71 12.26
CA PHE A 61 -11.42 -0.49 11.96
C PHE A 61 -10.54 0.64 11.43
N PHE A 62 -9.28 0.66 11.80
CA PHE A 62 -8.37 1.77 11.51
C PHE A 62 -8.32 2.18 10.03
N PRO A 63 -8.15 1.28 9.03
CA PRO A 63 -8.12 1.68 7.62
C PRO A 63 -9.46 2.25 7.13
N GLY A 64 -10.59 1.70 7.57
CA GLY A 64 -11.92 2.18 7.20
C GLY A 64 -12.23 3.55 7.78
N VAL A 65 -11.98 3.73 9.07
CA VAL A 65 -12.11 5.03 9.74
C VAL A 65 -11.18 6.05 9.12
N PHE A 66 -9.93 5.66 8.88
CA PHE A 66 -8.93 6.48 8.23
C PHE A 66 -9.37 6.91 6.83
N TRP A 67 -9.91 5.98 6.01
CA TRP A 67 -10.44 6.28 4.68
C TRP A 67 -11.61 7.27 4.75
N ILE A 68 -12.59 7.06 5.65
CA ILE A 68 -13.71 7.99 5.82
C ILE A 68 -13.20 9.40 6.13
N PHE A 69 -12.27 9.55 7.06
CA PHE A 69 -11.74 10.87 7.43
C PHE A 69 -10.87 11.49 6.34
N TYR A 70 -10.12 10.69 5.60
CA TYR A 70 -9.12 11.18 4.65
C TYR A 70 -9.66 11.34 3.22
N ALA A 71 -10.48 10.39 2.73
CA ALA A 71 -10.97 10.36 1.35
C ALA A 71 -12.31 11.07 1.16
N SER A 72 -13.20 11.07 2.17
CA SER A 72 -14.58 11.52 2.02
C SER A 72 -14.81 13.04 2.01
N GLY A 73 -13.76 13.86 2.06
CA GLY A 73 -13.94 15.32 2.15
C GLY A 73 -14.66 15.82 3.42
N TRP A 74 -14.99 14.91 4.35
CA TRP A 74 -15.69 15.25 5.60
C TRP A 74 -14.90 16.26 6.43
N LEU A 75 -13.60 16.20 6.34
CA LEU A 75 -12.68 17.11 7.02
C LEU A 75 -12.57 18.47 6.31
N ASP A 76 -12.88 18.56 5.02
CA ASP A 76 -12.96 19.83 4.30
C ASP A 76 -14.12 20.69 4.82
N ALA A 77 -15.15 20.06 5.42
CA ALA A 77 -16.26 20.76 6.08
C ALA A 77 -15.87 21.39 7.43
N PHE A 78 -14.78 20.93 8.07
CA PHE A 78 -14.35 21.45 9.38
C PHE A 78 -13.28 22.52 9.29
N ASP A 79 -12.37 22.46 8.33
CA ASP A 79 -11.35 23.50 8.11
C ASP A 79 -10.60 23.16 6.80
N GLY A 80 -10.61 24.04 5.82
CA GLY A 80 -9.92 23.86 4.52
C GLY A 80 -8.38 23.61 4.62
N SER A 81 -7.88 23.21 5.80
CA SER A 81 -6.49 22.87 6.05
C SER A 81 -6.09 21.50 5.53
N LEU A 82 -7.04 20.55 5.37
CA LEU A 82 -6.74 19.18 4.93
C LEU A 82 -6.65 19.03 3.42
N SER A 83 -7.38 19.84 2.64
CA SER A 83 -7.12 19.99 1.21
C SER A 83 -5.68 20.47 0.97
N ARG A 84 -5.13 21.30 1.87
CA ARG A 84 -3.71 21.71 1.85
C ARG A 84 -2.76 20.55 2.16
N LEU A 85 -3.15 19.57 2.98
CA LEU A 85 -2.32 18.40 3.28
C LEU A 85 -2.18 17.45 2.05
N LYS A 86 -3.24 17.27 1.27
CA LYS A 86 -3.17 16.53 -0.01
C LYS A 86 -2.25 17.21 -1.03
N ALA A 87 -2.10 18.54 -0.94
CA ALA A 87 -1.19 19.31 -1.78
C ALA A 87 0.29 19.23 -1.31
N VAL A 88 0.56 18.70 -0.11
CA VAL A 88 1.94 18.53 0.37
C VAL A 88 2.53 17.27 -0.25
N LEU A 89 3.59 17.47 -1.03
CA LEU A 89 4.32 16.39 -1.68
C LEU A 89 4.64 15.26 -0.70
N VAL A 90 4.41 14.04 -1.12
CA VAL A 90 4.74 12.81 -0.38
C VAL A 90 3.86 12.56 0.86
N LEU A 91 3.15 13.57 1.39
CA LEU A 91 2.34 13.40 2.60
C LEU A 91 1.19 12.41 2.36
N ASN A 92 0.50 12.52 1.22
CA ASN A 92 -0.57 11.59 0.84
C ASN A 92 -0.08 10.14 0.85
N THR A 93 0.99 9.86 0.11
CA THR A 93 1.60 8.53 0.02
C THR A 93 2.13 8.05 1.37
N THR A 94 2.75 8.94 2.16
CA THR A 94 3.23 8.61 3.52
C THR A 94 2.10 8.15 4.41
N VAL A 95 1.00 8.86 4.39
CA VAL A 95 -0.16 8.58 5.23
C VAL A 95 -0.80 7.24 4.84
N VAL A 96 -0.98 6.97 3.55
CA VAL A 96 -1.48 5.68 3.04
C VAL A 96 -0.51 4.55 3.40
N ALA A 97 0.80 4.75 3.19
CA ALA A 97 1.81 3.75 3.50
C ALA A 97 1.89 3.45 4.99
N LEU A 98 1.76 4.47 5.86
CA LEU A 98 1.69 4.28 7.32
C LEU A 98 0.46 3.48 7.72
N ALA A 99 -0.73 3.83 7.20
CA ALA A 99 -1.97 3.15 7.53
C ALA A 99 -1.87 1.65 7.23
N TRP A 100 -1.39 1.30 6.04
CA TRP A 100 -1.23 -0.11 5.66
C TRP A 100 -0.09 -0.81 6.40
N ALA A 101 1.05 -0.15 6.61
CA ALA A 101 2.16 -0.74 7.37
C ALA A 101 1.76 -1.04 8.82
N ILE A 102 0.98 -0.16 9.45
CA ILE A 102 0.43 -0.37 10.79
C ILE A 102 -0.42 -1.65 10.80
N VAL A 103 -1.38 -1.78 9.90
CA VAL A 103 -2.28 -2.94 9.88
C VAL A 103 -1.54 -4.22 9.53
N LEU A 104 -0.71 -4.21 8.50
CA LEU A 104 0.03 -5.40 8.05
C LEU A 104 1.00 -5.91 9.11
N THR A 105 1.53 -5.02 9.96
CA THR A 105 2.47 -5.39 11.02
C THR A 105 1.76 -5.73 12.32
N PHE A 106 0.91 -4.83 12.81
CA PHE A 106 0.42 -4.93 14.18
C PHE A 106 -0.84 -5.78 14.32
N LEU A 107 -1.61 -6.01 13.24
CA LEU A 107 -2.75 -6.91 13.32
C LEU A 107 -2.33 -8.37 13.61
N PRO A 108 -1.35 -8.96 12.90
CA PRO A 108 -0.81 -10.28 13.27
C PRO A 108 -0.21 -10.31 14.69
N VAL A 109 0.49 -9.24 15.10
CA VAL A 109 1.05 -9.13 16.46
C VAL A 109 -0.06 -9.16 17.52
N ALA A 110 -1.17 -8.44 17.27
CA ALA A 110 -2.32 -8.43 18.17
C ALA A 110 -2.96 -9.82 18.29
N PHE A 111 -3.16 -10.53 17.17
CA PHE A 111 -3.69 -11.89 17.18
C PHE A 111 -2.77 -12.89 17.88
N ALA A 112 -1.46 -12.73 17.75
CA ALA A 112 -0.47 -13.58 18.41
C ALA A 112 -0.29 -13.25 19.91
N GLY A 113 -0.89 -12.17 20.41
CA GLY A 113 -0.62 -11.68 21.79
C GLY A 113 0.86 -11.33 22.01
N ALA A 114 1.59 -11.03 20.92
CA ALA A 114 3.03 -10.77 20.99
C ALA A 114 3.32 -9.32 21.42
N SER A 115 4.46 -9.12 22.07
CA SER A 115 4.94 -7.80 22.46
C SER A 115 5.71 -7.10 21.34
N LEU A 116 5.81 -5.76 21.44
CA LEU A 116 6.69 -4.98 20.59
C LEU A 116 8.15 -5.42 20.80
N SER A 117 8.82 -5.70 19.68
CA SER A 117 10.22 -6.12 19.66
C SER A 117 10.96 -5.44 18.49
N PRO A 118 12.30 -5.43 18.48
CA PRO A 118 13.07 -4.93 17.34
C PRO A 118 12.71 -5.61 16.02
N VAL A 119 12.30 -6.89 16.04
CA VAL A 119 11.83 -7.61 14.86
C VAL A 119 10.53 -7.01 14.33
N VAL A 120 9.57 -6.71 15.22
CA VAL A 120 8.29 -6.06 14.83
C VAL A 120 8.54 -4.69 14.22
N LEU A 121 9.47 -3.90 14.76
CA LEU A 121 9.83 -2.60 14.21
C LEU A 121 10.52 -2.73 12.85
N PHE A 122 11.37 -3.74 12.67
CA PHE A 122 11.95 -4.05 11.36
C PHE A 122 10.87 -4.41 10.33
N VAL A 123 9.94 -5.29 10.69
CA VAL A 123 8.81 -5.69 9.81
C VAL A 123 7.95 -4.48 9.45
N PHE A 124 7.68 -3.60 10.41
CA PHE A 124 6.95 -2.34 10.17
C PHE A 124 7.70 -1.44 9.16
N ALA A 125 8.98 -1.21 9.36
CA ALA A 125 9.79 -0.39 8.46
C ALA A 125 9.87 -0.99 7.05
N TYR A 126 9.99 -2.32 6.95
CA TYR A 126 9.95 -3.05 5.69
C TYR A 126 8.61 -2.83 4.96
N PHE A 127 7.48 -3.10 5.62
CA PHE A 127 6.16 -2.90 5.00
C PHE A 127 5.90 -1.44 4.65
N PHE A 128 6.32 -0.49 5.48
CA PHE A 128 6.19 0.93 5.18
C PHE A 128 6.89 1.29 3.85
N LEU A 129 8.15 0.91 3.69
CA LEU A 129 8.89 1.18 2.46
C LEU A 129 8.32 0.43 1.25
N ARG A 130 7.85 -0.80 1.43
CA ARG A 130 7.25 -1.60 0.36
C ARG A 130 5.93 -0.99 -0.12
N VAL A 131 5.04 -0.65 0.81
CA VAL A 131 3.75 -0.02 0.48
C VAL A 131 3.99 1.35 -0.14
N PHE A 132 4.91 2.15 0.41
CA PHE A 132 5.26 3.45 -0.15
C PHE A 132 5.75 3.32 -1.61
N THR A 133 6.64 2.37 -1.88
CA THR A 133 7.14 2.07 -3.23
C THR A 133 6.01 1.71 -4.18
N PHE A 134 5.07 0.86 -3.73
CA PHE A 134 3.93 0.42 -4.51
C PHE A 134 2.95 1.56 -4.79
N VAL A 135 2.62 2.38 -3.79
CA VAL A 135 1.70 3.53 -3.94
C VAL A 135 2.26 4.54 -4.95
N GLU A 136 3.55 4.88 -4.89
CA GLU A 136 4.15 5.81 -5.86
C GLU A 136 4.21 5.24 -7.29
N LEU A 137 4.35 3.92 -7.44
CA LEU A 137 4.22 3.27 -8.74
C LEU A 137 2.77 3.37 -9.25
N SER A 138 1.80 3.14 -8.38
CA SER A 138 0.36 3.17 -8.69
C SER A 138 -0.17 4.57 -8.98
N ASN A 139 0.49 5.63 -8.48
CA ASN A 139 0.14 7.03 -8.78
C ASN A 139 0.56 7.47 -10.19
N ILE A 140 1.35 6.67 -10.92
CA ILE A 140 1.81 7.06 -12.26
C ILE A 140 0.65 7.22 -13.27
N PRO A 141 -0.31 6.30 -13.39
CA PRO A 141 -1.46 6.47 -14.28
C PRO A 141 -2.33 7.68 -13.92
N ASP A 142 -2.44 7.97 -12.63
CA ASP A 142 -3.35 8.97 -12.09
C ASP A 142 -2.76 10.40 -12.13
N THR A 143 -1.53 10.56 -12.66
CA THR A 143 -0.78 11.84 -12.67
C THR A 143 -1.57 13.02 -13.24
N GLU A 144 -2.37 12.81 -14.30
CA GLU A 144 -3.14 13.90 -14.91
C GLU A 144 -4.36 14.27 -14.07
N GLY A 145 -5.10 13.29 -13.54
CA GLY A 145 -6.23 13.50 -12.64
C GLY A 145 -5.77 14.20 -11.35
N ASP A 146 -4.68 13.70 -10.73
CA ASP A 146 -4.09 14.28 -9.53
C ASP A 146 -3.72 15.75 -9.71
N ARG A 147 -3.15 16.14 -10.85
CA ARG A 147 -2.83 17.54 -11.14
C ARG A 147 -4.06 18.42 -11.20
N GLN A 148 -5.16 17.93 -11.78
CA GLN A 148 -6.40 18.70 -11.91
C GLN A 148 -7.05 18.96 -10.56
N ILE A 149 -6.94 18.04 -9.61
CA ILE A 149 -7.50 18.18 -8.25
C ILE A 149 -6.49 18.70 -7.22
N GLY A 150 -5.24 19.02 -7.64
CA GLY A 150 -4.22 19.61 -6.78
C GLY A 150 -3.54 18.62 -5.82
N VAL A 151 -3.56 17.31 -6.10
CA VAL A 151 -2.85 16.29 -5.32
C VAL A 151 -1.39 16.22 -5.77
N SER A 152 -0.46 16.29 -4.78
CA SER A 152 0.98 16.24 -5.03
C SER A 152 1.55 14.86 -4.70
N THR A 153 1.91 14.12 -5.75
CA THR A 153 2.60 12.83 -5.69
C THR A 153 3.99 12.95 -6.36
N ILE A 154 4.87 11.97 -6.19
CA ILE A 154 6.18 12.00 -6.87
C ILE A 154 6.00 12.07 -8.39
N PRO A 155 5.09 11.29 -9.04
CA PRO A 155 4.83 11.42 -10.46
C PRO A 155 4.33 12.80 -10.89
N THR A 156 3.45 13.43 -10.13
CA THR A 156 2.91 14.76 -10.50
C THR A 156 3.97 15.85 -10.47
N VAL A 157 4.92 15.79 -9.52
CA VAL A 157 5.94 16.83 -9.30
C VAL A 157 7.22 16.58 -10.09
N PHE A 158 7.73 15.35 -10.07
CA PHE A 158 9.04 15.01 -10.67
C PHE A 158 8.93 14.26 -12.01
N GLY A 159 7.70 13.89 -12.42
CA GLY A 159 7.45 13.13 -13.64
C GLY A 159 8.02 11.71 -13.60
N ILE A 160 7.87 10.98 -14.69
CA ILE A 160 8.24 9.55 -14.80
C ILE A 160 9.70 9.26 -14.46
N ARG A 161 10.63 10.14 -14.90
CA ARG A 161 12.06 9.94 -14.62
C ARG A 161 12.38 10.12 -13.13
N GLY A 162 11.80 11.15 -12.51
CA GLY A 162 11.95 11.40 -11.08
C GLY A 162 11.35 10.27 -10.25
N THR A 163 10.16 9.80 -10.62
CA THR A 163 9.51 8.66 -9.98
C THR A 163 10.39 7.41 -10.04
N ARG A 164 10.96 7.09 -11.20
CA ARG A 164 11.88 5.95 -11.31
C ARG A 164 13.09 6.06 -10.39
N HIS A 165 13.70 7.24 -10.24
CA HIS A 165 14.81 7.44 -9.30
C HIS A 165 14.36 7.31 -7.84
N ALA A 166 13.19 7.83 -7.50
CA ALA A 166 12.61 7.65 -6.17
C ALA A 166 12.34 6.16 -5.85
N LEU A 167 11.81 5.40 -6.81
CA LEU A 167 11.63 3.95 -6.67
C LEU A 167 12.96 3.21 -6.47
N TYR A 168 14.04 3.63 -7.15
CA TYR A 168 15.38 3.07 -6.91
C TYR A 168 15.87 3.37 -5.49
N LEU A 169 15.69 4.60 -5.02
CA LEU A 169 16.08 4.99 -3.66
C LEU A 169 15.29 4.19 -2.60
N LEU A 170 13.98 4.07 -2.75
CA LEU A 170 13.11 3.32 -1.84
C LEU A 170 13.50 1.84 -1.78
N ASN A 171 13.74 1.21 -2.93
CA ASN A 171 14.21 -0.17 -2.99
C ASN A 171 15.62 -0.32 -2.40
N GLY A 172 16.53 0.64 -2.63
CA GLY A 172 17.84 0.67 -2.00
C GLY A 172 17.77 0.76 -0.48
N LEU A 173 16.90 1.62 0.06
CA LEU A 173 16.62 1.73 1.50
C LEU A 173 16.02 0.42 2.05
N THR A 174 15.07 -0.19 1.32
CA THR A 174 14.49 -1.49 1.71
C THR A 174 15.58 -2.55 1.80
N GLY A 175 16.43 -2.67 0.79
CA GLY A 175 17.57 -3.59 0.82
C GLY A 175 18.53 -3.32 1.98
N ALA A 176 18.82 -2.04 2.26
CA ALA A 176 19.71 -1.66 3.35
C ALA A 176 19.13 -2.05 4.73
N ILE A 177 17.84 -1.85 5.00
CA ILE A 177 17.25 -2.28 6.27
C ILE A 177 17.19 -3.81 6.41
N VAL A 178 16.98 -4.55 5.31
CA VAL A 178 17.01 -6.02 5.34
C VAL A 178 18.42 -6.52 5.64
N LEU A 179 19.44 -5.95 5.01
CA LEU A 179 20.84 -6.28 5.31
C LEU A 179 21.23 -5.92 6.74
N GLY A 180 20.81 -4.75 7.24
CA GLY A 180 21.00 -4.34 8.62
C GLY A 180 20.33 -5.29 9.62
N ALA A 181 19.11 -5.76 9.33
CA ALA A 181 18.40 -6.73 10.14
C ALA A 181 19.10 -8.11 10.15
N LEU A 182 19.65 -8.53 8.99
CA LEU A 182 20.45 -9.76 8.92
C LEU A 182 21.74 -9.63 9.76
N GLN A 183 22.47 -8.52 9.63
CA GLN A 183 23.73 -8.30 10.36
C GLN A 183 23.51 -8.21 11.87
N SER A 184 22.39 -7.64 12.32
CA SER A 184 22.03 -7.54 13.74
C SER A 184 21.36 -8.81 14.30
N GLY A 185 21.20 -9.85 13.50
CA GLY A 185 20.55 -11.11 13.90
C GLY A 185 19.04 -11.02 14.11
N LEU A 186 18.39 -9.93 13.64
CA LEU A 186 16.94 -9.76 13.73
C LEU A 186 16.18 -10.68 12.74
N THR A 187 16.83 -11.09 11.65
CA THR A 187 16.23 -11.98 10.66
C THR A 187 17.23 -13.07 10.24
N PRO A 188 16.81 -14.34 10.10
CA PRO A 188 17.67 -15.41 9.63
C PRO A 188 17.97 -15.26 8.12
N LEU A 189 19.12 -15.82 7.71
CA LEU A 189 19.61 -15.70 6.34
C LEU A 189 18.58 -16.14 5.26
N PRO A 190 17.84 -17.25 5.39
CA PRO A 190 16.84 -17.62 4.39
C PRO A 190 15.74 -16.56 4.20
N VAL A 191 15.23 -16.01 5.31
CA VAL A 191 14.21 -14.96 5.29
C VAL A 191 14.76 -13.68 4.65
N ALA A 192 15.94 -13.23 5.08
CA ALA A 192 16.62 -12.07 4.48
C ALA A 192 16.84 -12.26 2.98
N GLY A 193 17.22 -13.46 2.55
CA GLY A 193 17.40 -13.82 1.15
C GLY A 193 16.11 -13.66 0.33
N VAL A 194 14.98 -14.14 0.84
CA VAL A 194 13.66 -13.97 0.18
C VAL A 194 13.28 -12.50 0.10
N LEU A 195 13.43 -11.72 1.18
CA LEU A 195 13.10 -10.29 1.19
C LEU A 195 13.99 -9.50 0.22
N LEU A 196 15.27 -9.85 0.10
CA LEU A 196 16.18 -9.24 -0.88
C LEU A 196 15.85 -9.62 -2.32
N LEU A 197 15.41 -10.86 -2.58
CA LEU A 197 14.93 -11.28 -3.91
C LEU A 197 13.68 -10.50 -4.31
N GLY A 198 12.69 -10.34 -3.40
CA GLY A 198 11.53 -9.50 -3.63
C GLY A 198 11.92 -8.03 -3.91
N THR A 199 12.84 -7.48 -3.12
CA THR A 199 13.37 -6.13 -3.34
C THR A 199 14.06 -6.02 -4.70
N GLY A 200 14.85 -7.02 -5.10
CA GLY A 200 15.49 -7.08 -6.41
C GLY A 200 14.49 -7.16 -7.56
N TYR A 201 13.42 -7.93 -7.39
CA TYR A 201 12.31 -8.00 -8.34
C TYR A 201 11.65 -6.62 -8.52
N SER A 202 11.30 -5.95 -7.40
CA SER A 202 10.75 -4.60 -7.42
C SER A 202 11.67 -3.57 -8.07
N LEU A 203 12.99 -3.69 -7.84
CA LEU A 203 13.98 -2.86 -8.51
C LEU A 203 13.98 -3.09 -10.04
N GLY A 204 13.79 -4.34 -10.48
CA GLY A 204 13.58 -4.69 -11.88
C GLY A 204 12.33 -4.04 -12.47
N VAL A 205 11.19 -4.09 -11.76
CA VAL A 205 9.96 -3.39 -12.16
C VAL A 205 10.21 -1.88 -12.25
N ALA A 206 10.85 -1.28 -11.24
CA ALA A 206 11.19 0.14 -11.24
C ALA A 206 12.08 0.53 -12.43
N ALA A 207 13.00 -0.34 -12.87
CA ALA A 207 13.86 -0.09 -14.02
C ALA A 207 13.09 0.00 -15.36
N LEU A 208 11.93 -0.63 -15.44
CA LEU A 208 11.06 -0.62 -16.62
C LEU A 208 10.12 0.60 -16.65
N VAL A 209 9.94 1.32 -15.55
CA VAL A 209 9.11 2.54 -15.49
C VAL A 209 9.58 3.57 -16.51
N GLY A 210 8.66 3.99 -17.39
CA GLY A 210 8.92 4.91 -18.50
C GLY A 210 9.78 4.33 -19.64
N ARG A 211 10.00 3.01 -19.63
CA ARG A 211 10.66 2.26 -20.72
C ARG A 211 9.72 1.19 -21.30
N TRP A 212 8.82 0.70 -20.50
CA TRP A 212 7.77 -0.24 -20.90
C TRP A 212 6.50 0.53 -21.25
N ALA A 213 5.83 0.15 -22.35
CA ALA A 213 4.72 0.92 -22.88
C ALA A 213 3.44 0.85 -22.00
N ASN A 214 3.23 -0.25 -21.29
CA ASN A 214 2.02 -0.47 -20.50
C ASN A 214 2.35 -0.45 -18.99
N ILE A 215 2.01 0.67 -18.34
CA ILE A 215 2.25 0.85 -16.90
C ILE A 215 1.37 -0.08 -16.06
N SER A 216 0.15 -0.43 -16.50
CA SER A 216 -0.74 -1.32 -15.77
C SER A 216 -0.14 -2.72 -15.59
N VAL A 217 0.61 -3.21 -16.60
CA VAL A 217 1.35 -4.48 -16.50
C VAL A 217 2.44 -4.40 -15.44
N LEU A 218 3.12 -3.26 -15.31
CA LEU A 218 4.15 -3.08 -14.28
C LEU A 218 3.54 -3.02 -12.87
N ILE A 219 2.37 -2.41 -12.72
CA ILE A 219 1.63 -2.39 -11.45
C ILE A 219 1.19 -3.80 -11.07
N GLN A 220 0.62 -4.57 -12.00
CA GLN A 220 0.25 -5.98 -11.77
C GLN A 220 1.47 -6.84 -11.43
N ALA A 221 2.60 -6.62 -12.10
CA ALA A 221 3.85 -7.29 -11.77
C ALA A 221 4.30 -6.96 -10.34
N ALA A 222 4.20 -5.69 -9.91
CA ALA A 222 4.52 -5.29 -8.55
C ALA A 222 3.57 -5.91 -7.50
N GLU A 223 2.29 -6.09 -7.81
CA GLU A 223 1.36 -6.85 -6.97
C GLU A 223 1.76 -8.33 -6.87
N GLY A 224 2.13 -8.91 -7.99
CA GLY A 224 2.60 -10.31 -8.06
C GLY A 224 3.82 -10.58 -7.18
N GLU A 225 4.68 -9.60 -6.97
CA GLU A 225 5.84 -9.71 -6.08
C GLU A 225 5.44 -10.06 -4.64
N TYR A 226 4.37 -9.47 -4.12
CA TYR A 226 3.90 -9.79 -2.76
C TYR A 226 3.50 -11.25 -2.62
N VAL A 227 2.81 -11.79 -3.63
CA VAL A 227 2.41 -13.21 -3.67
C VAL A 227 3.64 -14.11 -3.73
N LEU A 228 4.59 -13.81 -4.62
CA LEU A 228 5.82 -14.57 -4.78
C LEU A 228 6.67 -14.55 -3.49
N THR A 229 6.83 -13.37 -2.88
CA THR A 229 7.57 -13.21 -1.63
C THR A 229 6.92 -13.99 -0.50
N TYR A 230 5.58 -13.93 -0.38
CA TYR A 230 4.85 -14.69 0.63
C TYR A 230 5.01 -16.19 0.45
N LEU A 231 4.85 -16.70 -0.77
CA LEU A 231 5.02 -18.13 -1.06
C LEU A 231 6.47 -18.60 -0.79
N ALA A 232 7.46 -17.77 -1.14
CA ALA A 232 8.85 -18.07 -0.84
C ALA A 232 9.14 -18.09 0.66
N LEU A 233 8.55 -17.16 1.44
CA LEU A 233 8.66 -17.17 2.91
C LEU A 233 8.01 -18.42 3.51
N LEU A 234 6.82 -18.83 3.03
CA LEU A 234 6.20 -20.07 3.47
C LEU A 234 7.09 -21.29 3.17
N ALA A 235 7.70 -21.33 2.00
CA ALA A 235 8.62 -22.40 1.63
C ALA A 235 9.84 -22.46 2.57
N THR A 236 10.39 -21.30 2.99
CA THR A 236 11.50 -21.30 3.97
C THR A 236 11.08 -21.85 5.33
N MET A 237 9.82 -21.65 5.75
CA MET A 237 9.31 -22.20 7.03
C MET A 237 9.11 -23.72 7.01
N LEU A 238 8.94 -24.31 5.82
CA LEU A 238 8.77 -25.76 5.67
C LEU A 238 10.11 -26.51 5.62
N VAL A 239 11.20 -25.80 5.39
CA VAL A 239 12.56 -26.40 5.21
C VAL A 239 13.42 -26.22 6.46
N VAL A 240 13.06 -25.29 7.34
CA VAL A 240 13.73 -25.03 8.63
C VAL A 240 12.97 -25.71 9.76
#